data_1b043afc8346e7993fab056424488792
#
_entry.id   1b043afc8346e7993fab056424488792
#
_cell.length_a   1.000
_cell.length_b   1.000
_cell.length_c   1.000
_cell.angle_alpha   90.00
_cell.angle_beta   90.00
_cell.angle_gamma   90.00
#
_symmetry.space_group_name_H-M   'P 1'
#
loop_
_entity.id
_entity.type
_entity.pdbx_description
1 polymer ?
#
loop_
_entity_poly.entity_id
_entity_poly.type
_entity_poly.pdbx_seq_one_letter_code
_entity_poly.pdbx_strand_id
1 'polypeptide(L)'
;MHKKLYLFLILIFILPTHFVHSNTNNTIKEDQSTLNILNNYFSKKLLVGKANFQFLFWNMYDAKLITESGKYPSNKFALILKYNKDFSKKSVVDETINQLEKQKTFNEPELEEVKVLLNRAFRDIKKNNKFIGIKNNDEAIFYFQNEKVLKTDNSEFINLFFDIWLRKDSQNPKFTKELLGKNKG
;
A
#
# COMPACT_ATOMS: atom_id res chain seq x y z
N MET A 1 -73.98 -36.65 6.85
CA MET A 1 -73.10 -35.63 6.31
C MET A 1 -71.80 -35.70 7.05
N HIS A 2 -70.72 -36.39 6.45
CA HIS A 2 -69.41 -36.52 7.06
C HIS A 2 -68.45 -35.52 6.43
N LYS A 3 -68.03 -34.53 7.20
CA LYS A 3 -66.96 -33.61 6.81
C LYS A 3 -65.61 -34.30 7.04
N LYS A 4 -64.92 -34.63 5.96
CA LYS A 4 -63.53 -35.10 6.00
C LYS A 4 -62.60 -33.91 6.24
N LEU A 5 -61.88 -33.93 7.37
CA LEU A 5 -60.86 -32.97 7.74
C LEU A 5 -59.55 -33.40 7.10
N TYR A 6 -59.03 -32.68 6.10
CA TYR A 6 -57.71 -32.91 5.51
C TYR A 6 -56.66 -32.19 6.35
N LEU A 7 -55.85 -32.98 7.06
CA LEU A 7 -54.71 -32.52 7.80
C LEU A 7 -53.55 -32.29 6.81
N PHE A 8 -53.23 -31.01 6.51
CA PHE A 8 -52.12 -30.65 5.66
C PHE A 8 -50.82 -30.70 6.50
N LEU A 9 -50.01 -31.74 6.34
CA LEU A 9 -48.71 -31.85 6.97
C LEU A 9 -47.73 -31.01 6.16
N ILE A 10 -47.41 -29.79 6.66
CA ILE A 10 -46.33 -28.96 6.09
C ILE A 10 -45.00 -29.50 6.57
N LEU A 11 -44.31 -30.23 5.69
CA LEU A 11 -42.96 -30.68 5.92
C LEU A 11 -42.00 -29.50 5.68
N ILE A 12 -41.58 -28.83 6.78
CA ILE A 12 -40.56 -27.77 6.70
C ILE A 12 -39.18 -28.46 6.46
N PHE A 13 -38.72 -28.44 5.23
CA PHE A 13 -37.32 -28.77 4.88
C PHE A 13 -36.42 -27.65 5.39
N ILE A 14 -35.80 -27.88 6.56
CA ILE A 14 -34.67 -27.04 7.03
C ILE A 14 -33.46 -27.48 6.22
N LEU A 15 -33.16 -26.75 5.13
CA LEU A 15 -31.88 -26.89 4.45
C LEU A 15 -30.79 -26.30 5.33
N PRO A 16 -29.72 -27.04 5.63
CA PRO A 16 -28.58 -26.47 6.32
C PRO A 16 -27.95 -25.42 5.41
N THR A 17 -28.03 -24.15 5.79
CA THR A 17 -27.27 -23.09 5.14
C THR A 17 -25.79 -23.32 5.45
N HIS A 18 -25.09 -23.98 4.54
CA HIS A 18 -23.64 -23.98 4.57
C HIS A 18 -23.17 -22.55 4.34
N PHE A 19 -22.80 -21.88 5.42
CA PHE A 19 -22.01 -20.66 5.34
C PHE A 19 -20.66 -21.05 4.71
N VAL A 20 -20.55 -20.87 3.40
CA VAL A 20 -19.28 -20.89 2.72
C VAL A 20 -18.54 -19.65 3.19
N HIS A 21 -17.68 -19.83 4.19
CA HIS A 21 -16.64 -18.85 4.49
C HIS A 21 -15.77 -18.78 3.24
N SER A 22 -16.02 -17.82 2.37
CA SER A 22 -15.08 -17.47 1.32
C SER A 22 -13.84 -16.90 1.99
N ASN A 23 -12.89 -17.78 2.24
CA ASN A 23 -11.53 -17.39 2.62
C ASN A 23 -10.94 -16.75 1.37
N THR A 24 -11.25 -15.46 1.14
CA THR A 24 -10.59 -14.67 0.12
C THR A 24 -9.14 -14.57 0.57
N ASN A 25 -8.30 -15.46 0.05
CA ASN A 25 -6.85 -15.39 0.20
C ASN A 25 -6.41 -14.04 -0.37
N ASN A 26 -6.29 -13.03 0.50
CA ASN A 26 -5.74 -11.70 0.19
C ASN A 26 -4.22 -11.78 -0.10
N THR A 27 -3.73 -12.95 -0.52
CA THR A 27 -2.33 -13.15 -0.91
C THR A 27 -2.04 -12.27 -2.13
N ILE A 28 -0.95 -11.53 -2.05
CA ILE A 28 -0.56 -10.62 -3.13
C ILE A 28 -0.15 -11.40 -4.38
N LYS A 29 -0.47 -10.83 -5.54
CA LYS A 29 0.02 -11.28 -6.83
C LYS A 29 1.06 -10.28 -7.33
N GLU A 30 2.34 -10.67 -7.28
CA GLU A 30 3.50 -9.91 -7.73
C GLU A 30 4.42 -10.79 -8.57
N ASP A 31 5.37 -10.15 -9.30
CA ASP A 31 6.44 -10.89 -9.97
C ASP A 31 7.44 -11.49 -8.97
N GLN A 32 8.18 -12.49 -9.42
CA GLN A 32 9.09 -13.26 -8.57
C GLN A 32 10.16 -12.39 -7.92
N SER A 33 10.65 -11.35 -8.60
CA SER A 33 11.69 -10.47 -8.06
C SER A 33 11.17 -9.65 -6.88
N THR A 34 9.97 -9.10 -6.99
CA THR A 34 9.29 -8.42 -5.89
C THR A 34 9.02 -9.38 -4.73
N LEU A 35 8.54 -10.60 -5.02
CA LEU A 35 8.31 -11.61 -3.99
C LEU A 35 9.59 -11.99 -3.26
N ASN A 36 10.72 -12.12 -3.96
CA ASN A 36 12.02 -12.42 -3.33
C ASN A 36 12.45 -11.32 -2.35
N ILE A 37 12.27 -10.03 -2.72
CA ILE A 37 12.52 -8.93 -1.79
C ILE A 37 11.64 -9.05 -0.55
N LEU A 38 10.33 -9.22 -0.73
CA LEU A 38 9.37 -9.28 0.38
C LEU A 38 9.61 -10.50 1.28
N ASN A 39 10.07 -11.62 0.75
CA ASN A 39 10.38 -12.84 1.51
C ASN A 39 11.47 -12.62 2.57
N ASN A 40 12.39 -11.66 2.35
CA ASN A 40 13.41 -11.31 3.33
C ASN A 40 12.84 -10.62 4.58
N TYR A 41 11.63 -10.09 4.50
CA TYR A 41 11.03 -9.28 5.56
C TYR A 41 9.72 -9.83 6.10
N PHE A 42 8.91 -10.49 5.28
CA PHE A 42 7.55 -10.89 5.62
C PHE A 42 7.36 -12.40 5.53
N SER A 43 6.90 -13.02 6.61
CA SER A 43 6.48 -14.42 6.63
C SER A 43 5.16 -14.61 5.88
N LYS A 44 4.22 -13.66 6.05
CA LYS A 44 2.96 -13.58 5.31
C LYS A 44 2.90 -12.25 4.56
N LYS A 45 2.32 -12.25 3.38
CA LYS A 45 2.22 -11.08 2.51
C LYS A 45 0.76 -10.86 2.13
N LEU A 46 0.04 -10.15 3.00
CA LEU A 46 -1.39 -9.89 2.83
C LEU A 46 -1.62 -8.46 2.37
N LEU A 47 -2.44 -8.31 1.33
CA LEU A 47 -2.81 -7.01 0.79
C LEU A 47 -3.73 -6.28 1.78
N VAL A 48 -3.33 -5.09 2.19
CA VAL A 48 -4.19 -4.13 2.91
C VAL A 48 -5.11 -3.46 1.91
N GLY A 49 -4.55 -2.83 0.88
CA GLY A 49 -5.28 -2.16 -0.18
C GLY A 49 -4.40 -1.83 -1.37
N LYS A 50 -5.05 -1.37 -2.42
CA LYS A 50 -4.43 -0.90 -3.66
C LYS A 50 -5.12 0.38 -4.10
N ALA A 51 -4.36 1.29 -4.69
CA ALA A 51 -4.85 2.55 -5.20
C ALA A 51 -4.11 2.92 -6.50
N ASN A 52 -4.78 3.71 -7.32
CA ASN A 52 -4.23 4.24 -8.56
C ASN A 52 -4.11 5.76 -8.44
N PHE A 53 -2.88 6.30 -8.56
CA PHE A 53 -2.68 7.74 -8.53
C PHE A 53 -2.81 8.32 -9.92
N GLN A 54 -3.79 9.21 -10.07
CA GLN A 54 -4.04 9.95 -11.31
C GLN A 54 -3.78 11.44 -11.10
N PHE A 55 -3.14 12.05 -12.09
CA PHE A 55 -3.02 13.49 -12.18
C PHE A 55 -3.64 13.95 -13.50
N LEU A 56 -4.68 14.79 -13.42
CA LEU A 56 -5.56 15.11 -14.54
C LEU A 56 -6.13 13.81 -15.17
N PHE A 57 -5.79 13.51 -16.41
CA PHE A 57 -6.24 12.33 -17.15
C PHE A 57 -5.18 11.20 -17.18
N TRP A 58 -4.04 11.39 -16.49
CA TRP A 58 -2.90 10.49 -16.57
C TRP A 58 -2.79 9.61 -15.34
N ASN A 59 -2.74 8.31 -15.57
CA ASN A 59 -2.34 7.37 -14.55
C ASN A 59 -0.82 7.45 -14.35
N MET A 60 -0.40 7.92 -13.19
CA MET A 60 0.99 8.14 -12.84
C MET A 60 1.64 6.89 -12.27
N TYR A 61 1.01 6.24 -11.30
CA TYR A 61 1.46 4.98 -10.72
C TYR A 61 0.31 4.23 -10.02
N ASP A 62 0.50 2.93 -9.88
CA ASP A 62 -0.30 2.04 -9.04
C ASP A 62 0.45 1.79 -7.73
N ALA A 63 -0.27 1.84 -6.61
CA ALA A 63 0.27 1.58 -5.28
C ALA A 63 -0.39 0.36 -4.65
N LYS A 64 0.40 -0.42 -3.89
CA LYS A 64 -0.09 -1.51 -3.03
C LYS A 64 0.53 -1.38 -1.65
N LEU A 65 -0.29 -1.57 -0.63
CA LEU A 65 0.14 -1.65 0.77
C LEU A 65 0.00 -3.10 1.25
N ILE A 66 1.07 -3.62 1.83
CA ILE A 66 1.20 -5.01 2.25
C ILE A 66 1.64 -5.06 3.70
N THR A 67 1.02 -5.94 4.48
CA THR A 67 1.42 -6.26 5.86
C THR A 67 1.33 -7.77 6.09
N GLU A 68 1.78 -8.25 7.24
CA GLU A 68 1.59 -9.65 7.63
C GLU A 68 0.15 -9.97 8.06
N SER A 69 -0.59 -8.97 8.54
CA SER A 69 -1.97 -9.13 9.02
C SER A 69 -3.05 -8.76 7.97
N GLY A 70 -2.67 -8.11 6.87
CA GLY A 70 -3.61 -7.53 5.91
C GLY A 70 -4.35 -6.29 6.45
N LYS A 71 -3.86 -5.69 7.55
CA LYS A 71 -4.46 -4.52 8.20
C LYS A 71 -3.42 -3.42 8.41
N TYR A 72 -3.88 -2.16 8.43
CA TYR A 72 -3.09 -0.98 8.79
C TYR A 72 -3.85 -0.19 9.88
N PRO A 73 -3.18 0.39 10.89
CA PRO A 73 -1.72 0.59 11.00
C PRO A 73 -0.94 -0.69 11.37
N SER A 74 0.34 -0.69 11.01
CA SER A 74 1.31 -1.74 11.32
C SER A 74 2.70 -1.13 11.42
N ASN A 75 3.53 -1.59 12.34
CA ASN A 75 4.94 -1.18 12.43
C ASN A 75 5.81 -1.84 11.36
N LYS A 76 5.23 -2.81 10.63
CA LYS A 76 5.92 -3.54 9.58
C LYS A 76 5.03 -3.64 8.35
N PHE A 77 5.42 -2.97 7.28
CA PHE A 77 4.67 -2.95 6.03
C PHE A 77 5.57 -2.69 4.83
N ALA A 78 5.08 -3.02 3.64
CA ALA A 78 5.68 -2.64 2.38
C ALA A 78 4.69 -1.79 1.56
N LEU A 79 5.18 -0.68 1.03
CA LEU A 79 4.53 0.15 0.03
C LEU A 79 5.22 -0.09 -1.32
N ILE A 80 4.48 -0.59 -2.30
CA ILE A 80 4.97 -0.84 -3.66
C ILE A 80 4.34 0.19 -4.58
N LEU A 81 5.16 0.95 -5.31
CA LEU A 81 4.75 1.86 -6.37
C LEU A 81 5.21 1.29 -7.71
N LYS A 82 4.27 1.03 -8.62
CA LYS A 82 4.57 0.69 -10.01
C LYS A 82 4.22 1.87 -10.90
N TYR A 83 5.23 2.44 -11.53
CA TYR A 83 5.06 3.64 -12.35
C TYR A 83 4.48 3.34 -13.73
N ASN A 84 3.56 4.18 -14.17
CA ASN A 84 2.89 4.07 -15.47
C ASN A 84 3.37 5.12 -16.48
N LYS A 85 4.31 5.97 -16.06
CA LYS A 85 4.97 7.03 -16.85
C LYS A 85 6.45 7.09 -16.54
N ASP A 86 7.20 7.76 -17.42
CA ASP A 86 8.60 8.12 -17.19
C ASP A 86 8.68 9.38 -16.34
N PHE A 87 9.65 9.41 -15.42
CA PHE A 87 9.97 10.58 -14.59
C PHE A 87 11.48 10.71 -14.45
N SER A 88 11.97 11.95 -14.47
CA SER A 88 13.36 12.18 -14.10
C SER A 88 13.53 12.05 -12.59
N LYS A 89 14.70 11.60 -12.16
CA LYS A 89 15.08 11.57 -10.74
C LYS A 89 14.82 12.91 -10.08
N LYS A 90 15.24 14.00 -10.74
CA LYS A 90 15.03 15.37 -10.24
C LYS A 90 13.56 15.63 -9.94
N SER A 91 12.67 15.36 -10.90
CA SER A 91 11.23 15.64 -10.73
C SER A 91 10.60 14.84 -9.59
N VAL A 92 11.04 13.59 -9.39
CA VAL A 92 10.53 12.76 -8.29
C VAL A 92 11.04 13.25 -6.93
N VAL A 93 12.33 13.63 -6.86
CA VAL A 93 12.93 14.20 -5.64
C VAL A 93 12.24 15.52 -5.28
N ASP A 94 12.11 16.44 -6.25
CA ASP A 94 11.48 17.75 -6.03
C ASP A 94 10.02 17.59 -5.54
N GLU A 95 9.23 16.72 -6.21
CA GLU A 95 7.85 16.49 -5.78
C GLU A 95 7.77 15.84 -4.40
N THR A 96 8.69 14.90 -4.09
CA THR A 96 8.73 14.31 -2.76
C THR A 96 9.03 15.37 -1.70
N ILE A 97 10.00 16.26 -1.92
CA ILE A 97 10.29 17.39 -1.03
C ILE A 97 9.05 18.26 -0.83
N ASN A 98 8.36 18.65 -1.91
CA ASN A 98 7.13 19.41 -1.83
C ASN A 98 6.05 18.73 -0.96
N GLN A 99 5.94 17.40 -1.02
CA GLN A 99 5.00 16.65 -0.19
C GLN A 99 5.43 16.59 1.29
N LEU A 100 6.73 16.57 1.57
CA LEU A 100 7.25 16.61 2.94
C LEU A 100 7.09 18.00 3.54
N GLU A 101 7.36 19.07 2.80
CA GLU A 101 7.19 20.46 3.25
C GLU A 101 5.73 20.82 3.58
N LYS A 102 4.76 20.13 3.00
CA LYS A 102 3.34 20.23 3.38
C LYS A 102 3.03 19.59 4.74
N GLN A 103 3.92 18.79 5.26
CA GLN A 103 3.76 18.12 6.56
C GLN A 103 4.52 18.81 7.68
N LYS A 104 5.68 19.39 7.36
CA LYS A 104 6.61 20.03 8.31
C LYS A 104 7.37 21.14 7.62
N THR A 105 7.60 22.24 8.32
CA THR A 105 8.60 23.24 7.91
C THR A 105 9.98 22.74 8.30
N PHE A 106 10.89 22.67 7.34
CA PHE A 106 12.28 22.27 7.52
C PHE A 106 13.17 23.51 7.70
N ASN A 107 14.16 23.42 8.59
CA ASN A 107 15.31 24.30 8.51
C ASN A 107 16.28 23.82 7.42
N GLU A 108 17.25 24.65 7.06
CA GLU A 108 18.15 24.32 5.94
C GLU A 108 18.98 23.04 6.14
N PRO A 109 19.61 22.77 7.32
CA PRO A 109 20.30 21.49 7.55
C PRO A 109 19.39 20.26 7.44
N GLU A 110 18.18 20.32 8.00
CA GLU A 110 17.21 19.20 7.90
C GLU A 110 16.81 18.95 6.46
N LEU A 111 16.57 20.00 5.68
CA LEU A 111 16.19 19.88 4.27
C LEU A 111 17.31 19.26 3.44
N GLU A 112 18.57 19.64 3.71
CA GLU A 112 19.72 19.04 3.04
C GLU A 112 19.89 17.56 3.38
N GLU A 113 19.70 17.15 4.63
CA GLU A 113 19.70 15.73 5.02
C GLU A 113 18.62 14.95 4.24
N VAL A 114 17.39 15.46 4.20
CA VAL A 114 16.29 14.88 3.43
C VAL A 114 16.64 14.76 1.95
N LYS A 115 17.19 15.81 1.33
CA LYS A 115 17.63 15.78 -0.07
C LYS A 115 18.67 14.69 -0.31
N VAL A 116 19.64 14.53 0.59
CA VAL A 116 20.65 13.46 0.48
C VAL A 116 20.00 12.08 0.49
N LEU A 117 19.08 11.82 1.42
CA LEU A 117 18.37 10.53 1.51
C LEU A 117 17.55 10.27 0.25
N LEU A 118 16.78 11.24 -0.23
CA LEU A 118 15.96 11.11 -1.44
C LEU A 118 16.81 10.90 -2.70
N ASN A 119 17.94 11.62 -2.81
CA ASN A 119 18.87 11.43 -3.92
C ASN A 119 19.56 10.05 -3.93
N ARG A 120 19.69 9.42 -2.77
CA ARG A 120 20.17 8.02 -2.69
C ARG A 120 19.07 7.03 -3.03
N ALA A 121 17.82 7.31 -2.65
CA ALA A 121 16.68 6.42 -2.85
C ALA A 121 16.20 6.40 -4.31
N PHE A 122 16.16 7.54 -4.98
CA PHE A 122 15.55 7.64 -6.32
C PHE A 122 16.56 7.56 -7.47
N ARG A 123 16.06 7.14 -8.63
CA ARG A 123 16.72 7.05 -9.93
C ARG A 123 15.80 7.67 -10.98
N ASP A 124 16.27 7.83 -12.22
CA ASP A 124 15.38 8.04 -13.36
C ASP A 124 14.42 6.86 -13.47
N ILE A 125 13.15 7.16 -13.55
CA ILE A 125 12.07 6.19 -13.58
C ILE A 125 11.61 6.00 -15.01
N LYS A 126 11.50 4.76 -15.43
CA LYS A 126 10.83 4.38 -16.68
C LYS A 126 9.48 3.73 -16.38
N LYS A 127 8.56 3.83 -17.33
CA LYS A 127 7.30 3.10 -17.27
C LYS A 127 7.53 1.63 -16.90
N ASN A 128 6.70 1.11 -16.00
CA ASN A 128 6.77 -0.22 -15.38
C ASN A 128 7.90 -0.41 -14.34
N ASN A 129 8.77 0.58 -14.11
CA ASN A 129 9.67 0.48 -12.98
C ASN A 129 8.89 0.42 -11.66
N LYS A 130 9.49 -0.25 -10.67
CA LYS A 130 8.94 -0.35 -9.31
C LYS A 130 9.85 0.32 -8.31
N PHE A 131 9.24 1.00 -7.36
CA PHE A 131 9.87 1.47 -6.15
C PHE A 131 9.18 0.80 -4.96
N ILE A 132 9.96 0.22 -4.04
CA ILE A 132 9.45 -0.50 -2.88
C ILE A 132 10.04 0.14 -1.63
N GLY A 133 9.18 0.69 -0.78
CA GLY A 133 9.55 1.15 0.56
C GLY A 133 9.07 0.13 1.59
N ILE A 134 9.97 -0.40 2.41
CA ILE A 134 9.67 -1.32 3.49
C ILE A 134 9.94 -0.63 4.81
N LYS A 135 8.91 -0.44 5.64
CA LYS A 135 9.08 -0.12 7.06
C LYS A 135 9.19 -1.43 7.84
N ASN A 136 10.26 -1.58 8.60
CA ASN A 136 10.52 -2.73 9.45
C ASN A 136 10.85 -2.24 10.85
N ASN A 137 9.81 -1.99 11.66
CA ASN A 137 9.87 -1.34 12.97
C ASN A 137 10.50 0.07 12.86
N ASP A 138 11.71 0.26 13.37
CA ASP A 138 12.39 1.56 13.44
C ASP A 138 13.27 1.86 12.21
N GLU A 139 13.31 0.93 11.25
CA GLU A 139 14.09 1.09 10.03
C GLU A 139 13.20 1.19 8.81
N ALA A 140 13.69 1.87 7.76
CA ALA A 140 13.15 1.78 6.42
C ALA A 140 14.20 1.33 5.42
N ILE A 141 13.80 0.45 4.52
CA ILE A 141 14.62 -0.07 3.44
C ILE A 141 13.91 0.22 2.12
N PHE A 142 14.65 0.78 1.18
CA PHE A 142 14.11 1.16 -0.12
C PHE A 142 14.79 0.39 -1.23
N TYR A 143 13.98 -0.07 -2.16
CA TYR A 143 14.41 -0.74 -3.37
C TYR A 143 13.93 0.01 -4.59
N PHE A 144 14.79 0.16 -5.58
CA PHE A 144 14.42 0.55 -6.92
C PHE A 144 14.63 -0.66 -7.84
N GLN A 145 13.55 -1.13 -8.45
CA GLN A 145 13.54 -2.43 -9.12
C GLN A 145 13.99 -3.52 -8.11
N ASN A 146 15.10 -4.20 -8.36
CA ASN A 146 15.63 -5.27 -7.51
C ASN A 146 16.83 -4.83 -6.67
N GLU A 147 17.27 -3.57 -6.82
CA GLU A 147 18.42 -3.02 -6.13
C GLU A 147 17.99 -2.35 -4.82
N LYS A 148 18.65 -2.70 -3.71
CA LYS A 148 18.52 -1.95 -2.46
C LYS A 148 19.28 -0.63 -2.58
N VAL A 149 18.55 0.48 -2.61
CA VAL A 149 19.10 1.82 -2.87
C VAL A 149 19.33 2.65 -1.62
N LEU A 150 18.58 2.36 -0.53
CA LEU A 150 18.72 3.06 0.74
C LEU A 150 18.29 2.16 1.89
N LYS A 151 18.99 2.26 3.02
CA LYS A 151 18.53 1.85 4.34
C LYS A 151 18.77 3.02 5.29
N THR A 152 17.79 3.32 6.14
CA THR A 152 17.85 4.40 7.13
C THR A 152 17.06 4.04 8.38
N ASP A 153 17.48 4.57 9.51
CA ASP A 153 16.83 4.54 10.81
C ASP A 153 16.40 5.95 11.27
N ASN A 154 16.52 6.96 10.39
CA ASN A 154 16.01 8.29 10.65
C ASN A 154 14.47 8.23 10.77
N SER A 155 13.98 8.15 12.00
CA SER A 155 12.57 7.94 12.32
C SER A 155 11.67 9.06 11.80
N GLU A 156 12.15 10.31 11.82
CA GLU A 156 11.41 11.46 11.31
C GLU A 156 11.23 11.36 9.80
N PHE A 157 12.32 11.14 9.06
CA PHE A 157 12.25 10.94 7.62
C PHE A 157 11.35 9.77 7.24
N ILE A 158 11.45 8.63 7.95
CA ILE A 158 10.64 7.45 7.71
C ILE A 158 9.14 7.78 7.83
N ASN A 159 8.74 8.44 8.91
CA ASN A 159 7.35 8.79 9.14
C ASN A 159 6.85 9.78 8.09
N LEU A 160 7.53 10.88 7.88
CA LEU A 160 7.17 11.89 6.89
C LEU A 160 7.07 11.30 5.48
N PHE A 161 8.01 10.42 5.10
CA PHE A 161 8.02 9.80 3.78
C PHE A 161 6.80 8.91 3.56
N PHE A 162 6.50 7.99 4.46
CA PHE A 162 5.35 7.10 4.29
C PHE A 162 4.01 7.83 4.46
N ASP A 163 3.97 8.88 5.25
CA ASP A 163 2.80 9.72 5.47
C ASP A 163 2.35 10.49 4.22
N ILE A 164 3.21 10.62 3.18
CA ILE A 164 2.77 11.12 1.88
C ILE A 164 1.53 10.34 1.39
N TRP A 165 1.50 9.02 1.60
CA TRP A 165 0.42 8.14 1.14
C TRP A 165 -0.51 7.64 2.23
N LEU A 166 -0.05 7.57 3.50
CA LEU A 166 -0.73 6.78 4.53
C LEU A 166 -1.44 7.64 5.59
N ARG A 167 -1.14 8.93 5.72
CA ARG A 167 -1.82 9.81 6.69
C ARG A 167 -3.26 10.13 6.24
N LYS A 168 -4.17 10.31 7.20
CA LYS A 168 -5.60 10.54 6.93
C LYS A 168 -5.88 11.85 6.16
N ASP A 169 -5.10 12.88 6.45
CA ASP A 169 -5.15 14.22 5.84
C ASP A 169 -4.17 14.41 4.68
N SER A 170 -3.88 13.32 3.97
CA SER A 170 -3.04 13.34 2.77
C SER A 170 -3.61 14.26 1.69
N GLN A 171 -2.77 14.70 0.75
CA GLN A 171 -3.19 15.53 -0.38
C GLN A 171 -4.20 14.81 -1.31
N ASN A 172 -4.30 13.49 -1.20
CA ASN A 172 -5.25 12.69 -1.97
C ASN A 172 -6.02 11.70 -1.06
N PRO A 173 -7.03 12.18 -0.30
CA PRO A 173 -7.75 11.36 0.68
C PRO A 173 -8.43 10.13 0.07
N LYS A 174 -8.93 10.23 -1.17
CA LYS A 174 -9.54 9.08 -1.87
C LYS A 174 -8.51 7.99 -2.11
N PHE A 175 -7.36 8.34 -2.68
CA PHE A 175 -6.25 7.42 -2.90
C PHE A 175 -5.80 6.74 -1.58
N THR A 176 -5.58 7.54 -0.54
CA THR A 176 -5.21 7.01 0.79
C THR A 176 -6.25 6.05 1.33
N LYS A 177 -7.55 6.40 1.22
CA LYS A 177 -8.64 5.54 1.69
C LYS A 177 -8.65 4.18 0.96
N GLU A 178 -8.42 4.18 -0.35
CA GLU A 178 -8.31 2.97 -1.17
C GLU A 178 -7.09 2.13 -0.77
N LEU A 179 -5.92 2.78 -0.61
CA LEU A 179 -4.67 2.14 -0.22
C LEU A 179 -4.74 1.52 1.18
N LEU A 180 -5.48 2.15 2.09
CA LEU A 180 -5.74 1.64 3.45
C LEU A 180 -6.85 0.57 3.50
N GLY A 181 -7.39 0.15 2.35
CA GLY A 181 -8.41 -0.90 2.28
C GLY A 181 -9.78 -0.50 2.84
N LYS A 182 -10.07 0.81 2.96
CA LYS A 182 -11.28 1.34 3.60
C LYS A 182 -12.48 1.48 2.65
N ASN A 183 -12.33 1.12 1.38
CA ASN A 183 -13.42 1.16 0.38
C ASN A 183 -14.20 -0.17 0.29
N LYS A 184 -14.05 -1.07 1.26
CA LYS A 184 -14.86 -2.28 1.36
C LYS A 184 -16.09 -1.96 2.22
N GLY A 185 -17.02 -1.24 1.66
CA GLY A 185 -18.34 -0.98 2.16
C GLY A 185 -19.28 -0.89 0.99
#